data_4a46ea4d723fa35f4a3cdea38f30acca
#
_entry.id   4a46ea4d723fa35f4a3cdea38f30acca
#
_cell.length_a   1.000
_cell.length_b   1.000
_cell.length_c   1.000
_cell.angle_alpha   90.00
_cell.angle_beta   90.00
_cell.angle_gamma   90.00
#
_symmetry.space_group_name_H-M   'P 1'
#
loop_
_entity.id
_entity.type
_entity.pdbx_description
1 polymer ?
#
loop_
_entity_poly.entity_id
_entity_poly.type
_entity_poly.pdbx_seq_one_letter_code
_entity_poly.pdbx_strand_id
1 'polypeptide(L)'
;DDEARHFLMLNDRLAKLDASYGDLPAHDGLWQAAQETAHDLLARLAIAPLVLEARGLDVTPAMIDRLRAVGDDESADAFAIIMHDEVGHVGIGKRWFDYVCGLQRQDPVSTWHRLVGTYFRGPLKPPFNIAAREAAGLAAAFYQPMSERGDLFARPADSG
;
A
#
# COMPACT_ATOMS: atom_id res chain seq x y z
N ASP A 1 -4.87 -16.35 -3.01
CA ASP A 1 -4.32 -17.29 -2.01
C ASP A 1 -3.21 -16.67 -1.14
N ASP A 2 -2.42 -15.72 -1.66
CA ASP A 2 -1.27 -15.17 -0.93
C ASP A 2 -1.69 -14.39 0.33
N GLU A 3 -2.71 -13.55 0.27
CA GLU A 3 -3.20 -12.81 1.44
C GLU A 3 -3.68 -13.72 2.59
N ALA A 4 -4.31 -14.86 2.24
CA ALA A 4 -4.69 -15.85 3.25
C ALA A 4 -3.45 -16.51 3.88
N ARG A 5 -2.42 -16.77 3.07
CA ARG A 5 -1.14 -17.31 3.54
C ARG A 5 -0.41 -16.29 4.43
N HIS A 6 -0.36 -15.02 4.03
CA HIS A 6 0.22 -13.92 4.83
C HIS A 6 -0.49 -13.80 6.18
N PHE A 7 -1.83 -13.83 6.18
CA PHE A 7 -2.59 -13.81 7.42
C PHE A 7 -2.23 -14.98 8.33
N LEU A 8 -2.19 -16.21 7.81
CA LEU A 8 -1.85 -17.39 8.61
C LEU A 8 -0.42 -17.32 9.16
N MET A 9 0.55 -16.90 8.36
CA MET A 9 1.93 -16.72 8.81
C MET A 9 2.03 -15.73 9.97
N LEU A 10 1.34 -14.59 9.88
CA LEU A 10 1.34 -13.58 10.95
C LEU A 10 0.55 -14.04 12.19
N ASN A 11 -0.56 -14.75 11.99
CA ASN A 11 -1.33 -15.33 13.08
C ASN A 11 -0.54 -16.38 13.85
N ASP A 12 0.16 -17.29 13.15
CA ASP A 12 1.04 -18.27 13.77
C ASP A 12 2.18 -17.60 14.55
N ARG A 13 2.70 -16.49 14.00
CA ARG A 13 3.73 -15.71 14.69
C ARG A 13 3.20 -15.05 15.97
N LEU A 14 2.00 -14.47 15.94
CA LEU A 14 1.35 -13.94 17.15
C LEU A 14 1.20 -15.00 18.23
N ALA A 15 0.75 -16.21 17.87
CA ALA A 15 0.61 -17.32 18.82
C ALA A 15 1.94 -17.69 19.52
N LYS A 16 3.07 -17.63 18.80
CA LYS A 16 4.41 -17.85 19.36
C LYS A 16 4.90 -16.71 20.27
N LEU A 17 4.25 -15.55 20.19
CA LEU A 17 4.49 -14.39 21.04
C LEU A 17 3.46 -14.26 22.18
N ASP A 18 2.72 -15.34 22.45
CA ASP A 18 1.64 -15.37 23.47
C ASP A 18 0.57 -14.29 23.22
N ALA A 19 0.28 -13.97 21.96
CA ALA A 19 -0.73 -13.01 21.54
C ALA A 19 -1.68 -13.63 20.50
N SER A 20 -2.88 -13.05 20.39
CA SER A 20 -3.91 -13.48 19.43
C SER A 20 -4.39 -12.32 18.57
N TYR A 21 -4.88 -12.63 17.36
CA TYR A 21 -5.56 -11.65 16.54
C TYR A 21 -6.79 -11.10 17.27
N GLY A 22 -6.84 -9.78 17.47
CA GLY A 22 -7.92 -9.10 18.19
C GLY A 22 -7.57 -8.67 19.61
N ASP A 23 -6.42 -9.07 20.18
CA ASP A 23 -5.99 -8.63 21.50
C ASP A 23 -5.64 -7.14 21.55
N LEU A 24 -5.25 -6.59 20.42
CA LEU A 24 -4.94 -5.17 20.24
C LEU A 24 -5.84 -4.54 19.20
N PRO A 25 -6.16 -3.23 19.30
CA PRO A 25 -6.90 -2.51 18.29
C PRO A 25 -6.18 -2.57 16.95
N ALA A 26 -6.91 -2.87 15.88
CA ALA A 26 -6.42 -2.86 14.51
C ALA A 26 -6.95 -1.64 13.74
N HIS A 27 -6.14 -1.14 12.81
CA HIS A 27 -6.54 -0.08 11.89
C HIS A 27 -7.34 -0.66 10.73
N ASP A 28 -8.49 -0.09 10.41
CA ASP A 28 -9.40 -0.55 9.36
C ASP A 28 -9.28 0.23 8.03
N GLY A 29 -8.20 0.97 7.83
CA GLY A 29 -8.03 1.87 6.68
C GLY A 29 -8.10 1.19 5.31
N LEU A 30 -7.67 -0.07 5.20
CA LEU A 30 -7.85 -0.86 3.96
C LEU A 30 -9.33 -1.13 3.70
N TRP A 31 -10.10 -1.46 4.73
CA TRP A 31 -11.53 -1.69 4.62
C TRP A 31 -12.29 -0.41 4.26
N GLN A 32 -11.96 0.72 4.88
CA GLN A 32 -12.53 2.02 4.55
C GLN A 32 -12.24 2.40 3.09
N ALA A 33 -10.98 2.27 2.65
CA ALA A 33 -10.60 2.52 1.27
C ALA A 33 -11.36 1.59 0.28
N ALA A 34 -11.56 0.33 0.67
CA ALA A 34 -12.34 -0.61 -0.11
C ALA A 34 -13.81 -0.20 -0.24
N GLN A 35 -14.42 0.31 0.82
CA GLN A 35 -15.79 0.82 0.79
C GLN A 35 -15.90 2.11 -0.05
N GLU A 36 -15.01 3.07 0.17
CA GLU A 36 -15.01 4.36 -0.53
C GLU A 36 -14.81 4.22 -2.05
N THR A 37 -14.12 3.17 -2.49
CA THR A 37 -13.83 2.90 -3.91
C THR A 37 -14.69 1.78 -4.53
N ALA A 38 -15.72 1.31 -3.83
CA ALA A 38 -16.53 0.17 -4.27
C ALA A 38 -17.27 0.39 -5.59
N HIS A 39 -17.55 1.64 -5.92
CA HIS A 39 -18.35 2.05 -7.09
C HIS A 39 -17.49 2.29 -8.37
N ASP A 40 -16.15 2.34 -8.26
CA ASP A 40 -15.26 2.65 -9.38
C ASP A 40 -14.02 1.75 -9.34
N LEU A 41 -13.88 0.89 -10.36
CA LEU A 41 -12.76 -0.03 -10.48
C LEU A 41 -11.41 0.70 -10.60
N LEU A 42 -11.35 1.81 -11.34
CA LEU A 42 -10.11 2.59 -11.45
C LEU A 42 -9.73 3.21 -10.10
N ALA A 43 -10.70 3.74 -9.34
CA ALA A 43 -10.46 4.24 -8.00
C ALA A 43 -9.94 3.12 -7.07
N ARG A 44 -10.56 1.93 -7.13
CA ARG A 44 -10.11 0.76 -6.37
C ARG A 44 -8.66 0.39 -6.70
N LEU A 45 -8.33 0.28 -7.98
CA LEU A 45 -6.99 -0.07 -8.44
C LEU A 45 -5.96 1.03 -8.13
N ALA A 46 -6.36 2.30 -8.17
CA ALA A 46 -5.49 3.41 -7.81
C ALA A 46 -5.15 3.40 -6.31
N ILE A 47 -6.10 3.08 -5.43
CA ILE A 47 -5.93 3.23 -3.98
C ILE A 47 -5.41 1.94 -3.33
N ALA A 48 -6.05 0.79 -3.52
CA ALA A 48 -5.66 -0.43 -2.83
C ALA A 48 -4.23 -0.86 -3.21
N PRO A 49 -3.95 -1.32 -4.45
CA PRO A 49 -2.61 -1.79 -4.78
C PRO A 49 -1.59 -0.66 -4.95
N LEU A 50 -1.95 0.46 -5.62
CA LEU A 50 -0.95 1.46 -6.03
C LEU A 50 -0.65 2.55 -5.00
N VAL A 51 -1.42 2.60 -3.90
CA VAL A 51 -1.12 3.46 -2.74
C VAL A 51 -0.87 2.61 -1.50
N LEU A 52 -1.83 1.78 -1.08
CA LEU A 52 -1.78 1.13 0.23
C LEU A 52 -0.81 -0.05 0.25
N GLU A 53 -0.89 -0.98 -0.70
CA GLU A 53 0.08 -2.09 -0.81
C GLU A 53 1.46 -1.57 -1.21
N ALA A 54 1.54 -0.62 -2.16
CA ALA A 54 2.81 0.02 -2.51
C ALA A 54 3.49 0.72 -1.32
N ARG A 55 2.73 1.18 -0.31
CA ARG A 55 3.32 1.69 0.94
C ARG A 55 4.00 0.57 1.75
N GLY A 56 3.49 -0.64 1.69
CA GLY A 56 4.15 -1.83 2.24
C GLY A 56 5.57 -2.00 1.71
N LEU A 57 5.77 -1.85 0.39
CA LEU A 57 7.10 -1.92 -0.22
C LEU A 57 8.09 -0.91 0.36
N ASP A 58 7.61 0.26 0.79
CA ASP A 58 8.46 1.33 1.32
C ASP A 58 8.86 1.11 2.78
N VAL A 59 7.92 0.62 3.62
CA VAL A 59 8.12 0.59 5.07
C VAL A 59 8.64 -0.75 5.58
N THR A 60 8.37 -1.84 4.88
CA THR A 60 8.73 -3.19 5.31
C THR A 60 10.24 -3.40 5.45
N PRO A 61 11.13 -2.87 4.57
CA PRO A 61 12.58 -3.03 4.77
C PRO A 61 13.07 -2.54 6.14
N ALA A 62 12.66 -1.33 6.54
CA ALA A 62 13.05 -0.79 7.85
C ALA A 62 12.43 -1.56 9.03
N MET A 63 11.26 -2.20 8.82
CA MET A 63 10.65 -3.07 9.82
C MET A 63 11.45 -4.36 9.99
N ILE A 64 11.86 -5.00 8.88
CA ILE A 64 12.72 -6.18 8.88
C ILE A 64 14.03 -5.90 9.61
N ASP A 65 14.69 -4.77 9.30
CA ASP A 65 15.95 -4.38 9.95
C ASP A 65 15.78 -4.23 11.47
N ARG A 66 14.69 -3.61 11.92
CA ARG A 66 14.39 -3.45 13.35
C ARG A 66 14.14 -4.79 14.06
N LEU A 67 13.43 -5.70 13.43
CA LEU A 67 13.17 -7.04 13.98
C LEU A 67 14.46 -7.82 14.12
N ARG A 68 15.32 -7.80 13.10
CA ARG A 68 16.65 -8.43 13.17
C ARG A 68 17.53 -7.80 14.26
N ALA A 69 17.49 -6.48 14.42
CA ALA A 69 18.27 -5.77 15.43
C ALA A 69 17.91 -6.17 16.88
N VAL A 70 16.68 -6.65 17.11
CA VAL A 70 16.25 -7.16 18.42
C VAL A 70 16.28 -8.68 18.52
N GLY A 71 16.79 -9.39 17.49
CA GLY A 71 16.92 -10.84 17.46
C GLY A 71 15.64 -11.60 17.11
N ASP A 72 14.61 -10.91 16.57
CA ASP A 72 13.39 -11.54 16.09
C ASP A 72 13.49 -11.89 14.60
N ASP A 73 14.36 -12.83 14.30
CA ASP A 73 14.61 -13.28 12.93
C ASP A 73 13.39 -13.97 12.31
N GLU A 74 12.58 -14.65 13.10
CA GLU A 74 11.40 -15.36 12.60
C GLU A 74 10.33 -14.38 12.08
N SER A 75 10.06 -13.28 12.80
CA SER A 75 9.18 -12.22 12.30
C SER A 75 9.79 -11.50 11.09
N ALA A 76 11.09 -11.25 11.11
CA ALA A 76 11.79 -10.62 9.99
C ALA A 76 11.68 -11.45 8.70
N ASP A 77 11.82 -12.78 8.78
CA ASP A 77 11.70 -13.70 7.65
C ASP A 77 10.25 -13.73 7.11
N ALA A 78 9.26 -13.74 7.98
CA ALA A 78 7.86 -13.65 7.56
C ALA A 78 7.58 -12.37 6.77
N PHE A 79 8.04 -11.21 7.27
CA PHE A 79 7.90 -9.94 6.55
C PHE A 79 8.71 -9.90 5.24
N ALA A 80 9.85 -10.56 5.17
CA ALA A 80 10.62 -10.65 3.93
C ALA A 80 9.88 -11.43 2.84
N ILE A 81 9.21 -12.53 3.20
CA ILE A 81 8.37 -13.30 2.28
C ILE A 81 7.20 -12.44 1.80
N ILE A 82 6.46 -11.81 2.71
CA ILE A 82 5.32 -10.94 2.38
C ILE A 82 5.77 -9.83 1.44
N MET A 83 6.87 -9.14 1.75
CA MET A 83 7.39 -8.05 0.92
C MET A 83 7.75 -8.52 -0.50
N HIS A 84 8.29 -9.73 -0.63
CA HIS A 84 8.60 -10.31 -1.95
C HIS A 84 7.34 -10.48 -2.80
N ASP A 85 6.29 -11.01 -2.21
CA ASP A 85 5.01 -11.24 -2.89
C ASP A 85 4.30 -9.93 -3.23
N GLU A 86 4.38 -8.91 -2.35
CA GLU A 86 3.77 -7.59 -2.55
C GLU A 86 4.27 -6.87 -3.80
N VAL A 87 5.51 -7.09 -4.23
CA VAL A 87 5.99 -6.57 -5.54
C VAL A 87 5.11 -7.10 -6.68
N GLY A 88 4.73 -8.38 -6.61
CA GLY A 88 3.83 -9.00 -7.56
C GLY A 88 2.41 -8.43 -7.51
N HIS A 89 1.87 -8.23 -6.31
CA HIS A 89 0.52 -7.69 -6.08
C HIS A 89 0.38 -6.26 -6.63
N VAL A 90 1.31 -5.38 -6.28
CA VAL A 90 1.38 -4.03 -6.84
C VAL A 90 1.52 -4.06 -8.37
N GLY A 91 2.36 -4.97 -8.91
CA GLY A 91 2.54 -5.15 -10.35
C GLY A 91 1.27 -5.62 -11.07
N ILE A 92 0.50 -6.54 -10.46
CA ILE A 92 -0.80 -6.95 -10.98
C ILE A 92 -1.78 -5.77 -10.95
N GLY A 93 -1.85 -5.04 -9.85
CA GLY A 93 -2.69 -3.84 -9.72
C GLY A 93 -2.36 -2.81 -10.78
N LYS A 94 -1.04 -2.54 -10.99
CA LYS A 94 -0.57 -1.59 -12.01
C LYS A 94 -0.97 -2.01 -13.43
N ARG A 95 -0.79 -3.27 -13.76
CA ARG A 95 -1.18 -3.81 -15.08
C ARG A 95 -2.67 -3.64 -15.34
N TRP A 96 -3.53 -3.96 -14.36
CA TRP A 96 -4.96 -3.80 -14.50
C TRP A 96 -5.39 -2.34 -14.56
N PHE A 97 -4.76 -1.47 -13.77
CA PHE A 97 -5.00 -0.04 -13.83
C PHE A 97 -4.71 0.52 -15.22
N ASP A 98 -3.54 0.20 -15.79
CA ASP A 98 -3.18 0.63 -17.15
C ASP A 98 -4.13 0.09 -18.20
N TYR A 99 -4.53 -1.18 -18.08
CA TYR A 99 -5.47 -1.79 -19.01
C TYR A 99 -6.82 -1.05 -19.02
N VAL A 100 -7.37 -0.77 -17.85
CA VAL A 100 -8.66 -0.06 -17.75
C VAL A 100 -8.53 1.40 -18.21
N CYS A 101 -7.43 2.08 -17.90
CA CYS A 101 -7.13 3.41 -18.45
C CYS A 101 -7.11 3.36 -19.98
N GLY A 102 -6.47 2.37 -20.59
CA GLY A 102 -6.42 2.16 -22.04
C GLY A 102 -7.81 1.97 -22.66
N LEU A 103 -8.66 1.15 -22.02
CA LEU A 103 -10.06 0.97 -22.47
C LEU A 103 -10.86 2.27 -22.45
N GLN A 104 -10.59 3.12 -21.46
CA GLN A 104 -11.26 4.42 -21.29
C GLN A 104 -10.57 5.57 -22.01
N ARG A 105 -9.47 5.31 -22.71
CA ARG A 105 -8.63 6.30 -23.41
C ARG A 105 -8.15 7.43 -22.46
N GLN A 106 -7.79 7.07 -21.24
CA GLN A 106 -7.25 7.99 -20.23
C GLN A 106 -5.73 7.78 -20.09
N ASP A 107 -5.01 8.87 -19.82
CA ASP A 107 -3.59 8.78 -19.46
C ASP A 107 -3.46 8.22 -18.02
N PRO A 108 -2.67 7.15 -17.82
CA PRO A 108 -2.60 6.49 -16.51
C PRO A 108 -2.06 7.40 -15.40
N VAL A 109 -1.04 8.22 -15.66
CA VAL A 109 -0.39 9.04 -14.63
C VAL A 109 -1.35 10.12 -14.13
N SER A 110 -1.92 10.90 -15.03
CA SER A 110 -2.86 11.97 -14.66
C SER A 110 -4.15 11.42 -14.06
N THR A 111 -4.62 10.27 -14.52
CA THR A 111 -5.78 9.58 -13.95
C THR A 111 -5.50 9.14 -12.52
N TRP A 112 -4.33 8.54 -12.27
CA TRP A 112 -3.93 8.14 -10.92
C TRP A 112 -3.81 9.35 -9.99
N HIS A 113 -3.18 10.45 -10.41
CA HIS A 113 -3.07 11.68 -9.62
C HIS A 113 -4.46 12.22 -9.21
N ARG A 114 -5.40 12.24 -10.15
CA ARG A 114 -6.78 12.68 -9.90
C ARG A 114 -7.48 11.77 -8.89
N LEU A 115 -7.39 10.44 -9.06
CA LEU A 115 -8.04 9.47 -8.20
C LEU A 115 -7.44 9.46 -6.79
N VAL A 116 -6.11 9.53 -6.66
CA VAL A 116 -5.45 9.65 -5.36
C VAL A 116 -5.86 10.94 -4.67
N GLY A 117 -5.90 12.06 -5.40
CA GLY A 117 -6.36 13.33 -4.84
C GLY A 117 -7.82 13.32 -4.39
N THR A 118 -8.65 12.44 -4.95
CA THR A 118 -10.06 12.32 -4.59
C THR A 118 -10.30 11.36 -3.42
N TYR A 119 -9.65 10.20 -3.42
CA TYR A 119 -9.98 9.09 -2.52
C TYR A 119 -8.94 8.81 -1.44
N PHE A 120 -7.73 9.33 -1.55
CA PHE A 120 -6.70 9.13 -0.53
C PHE A 120 -6.52 10.38 0.34
N ARG A 121 -6.77 10.23 1.64
CA ARG A 121 -6.76 11.32 2.62
C ARG A 121 -5.44 11.36 3.40
N GLY A 122 -4.35 11.46 2.70
CA GLY A 122 -3.04 11.57 3.35
C GLY A 122 -1.94 11.91 2.37
N PRO A 123 -0.82 12.43 2.85
CA PRO A 123 0.32 12.65 1.99
C PRO A 123 0.98 11.32 1.64
N LEU A 124 1.42 11.19 0.40
CA LEU A 124 2.38 10.14 0.03
C LEU A 124 3.74 10.56 0.61
N LYS A 125 4.22 9.81 1.61
CA LYS A 125 5.43 10.18 2.37
C LYS A 125 6.63 9.34 1.96
N PRO A 126 7.80 9.95 1.67
CA PRO A 126 9.05 9.22 1.58
C PRO A 126 9.41 8.60 2.96
N PRO A 127 10.40 7.68 3.01
CA PRO A 127 11.17 7.21 1.86
C PRO A 127 10.35 6.30 0.97
N PHE A 128 10.70 6.26 -0.34
CA PHE A 128 10.15 5.31 -1.30
C PHE A 128 11.20 4.25 -1.63
N ASN A 129 10.79 3.00 -1.67
CA ASN A 129 11.60 1.91 -2.18
C ASN A 129 11.54 1.91 -3.71
N ILE A 130 12.38 2.75 -4.33
CA ILE A 130 12.38 2.97 -5.78
C ILE A 130 12.55 1.65 -6.52
N ALA A 131 13.49 0.81 -6.10
CA ALA A 131 13.77 -0.46 -6.76
C ALA A 131 12.55 -1.41 -6.76
N ALA A 132 11.87 -1.58 -5.62
CA ALA A 132 10.69 -2.43 -5.52
C ALA A 132 9.49 -1.87 -6.31
N ARG A 133 9.30 -0.53 -6.28
CA ARG A 133 8.26 0.15 -7.07
C ARG A 133 8.50 0.01 -8.57
N GLU A 134 9.73 0.16 -9.04
CA GLU A 134 10.11 -0.05 -10.43
C GLU A 134 9.93 -1.50 -10.86
N ALA A 135 10.32 -2.46 -10.01
CA ALA A 135 10.10 -3.89 -10.27
C ALA A 135 8.60 -4.22 -10.40
N ALA A 136 7.73 -3.52 -9.66
CA ALA A 136 6.28 -3.60 -9.81
C ALA A 136 5.72 -2.79 -10.99
N GLY A 137 6.55 -2.09 -11.77
CA GLY A 137 6.13 -1.22 -12.88
C GLY A 137 5.52 0.11 -12.45
N LEU A 138 5.62 0.47 -11.17
CA LEU A 138 5.11 1.74 -10.63
C LEU A 138 6.18 2.83 -10.72
N ALA A 139 6.28 3.47 -11.89
CA ALA A 139 7.27 4.50 -12.18
C ALA A 139 7.15 5.73 -11.27
N ALA A 140 8.28 6.43 -11.07
CA ALA A 140 8.39 7.61 -10.22
C ALA A 140 7.39 8.73 -10.57
N ALA A 141 7.02 8.87 -11.85
CA ALA A 141 6.02 9.84 -12.32
C ALA A 141 4.65 9.71 -11.63
N PHE A 142 4.30 8.53 -11.11
CA PHE A 142 3.07 8.34 -10.35
C PHE A 142 3.15 9.03 -8.98
N TYR A 143 4.15 8.73 -8.17
CA TYR A 143 4.14 9.05 -6.74
C TYR A 143 5.01 10.26 -6.33
N GLN A 144 6.11 10.56 -7.04
CA GLN A 144 6.99 11.66 -6.64
C GLN A 144 6.29 13.04 -6.66
N PRO A 145 5.56 13.43 -7.74
CA PRO A 145 4.88 14.72 -7.75
C PRO A 145 3.81 14.86 -6.65
N MET A 146 3.24 13.75 -6.22
CA MET A 146 2.21 13.74 -5.16
C MET A 146 2.82 13.84 -3.77
N SER A 147 4.07 13.41 -3.56
CA SER A 147 4.78 13.53 -2.29
C SER A 147 5.25 14.98 -2.03
N GLU A 148 5.52 15.73 -3.09
CA GLU A 148 5.95 17.13 -3.02
C GLU A 148 4.78 18.08 -2.73
N ARG A 149 3.54 17.65 -2.98
CA ARG A 149 2.30 18.41 -2.78
C ARG A 149 1.73 18.28 -1.36
N GLY A 150 2.56 18.09 -0.35
CA GLY A 150 2.16 17.78 1.03
C GLY A 150 1.07 18.65 1.65
N ASP A 151 0.80 19.85 1.11
CA ASP A 151 -0.15 20.81 1.65
C ASP A 151 -1.53 20.81 0.96
N LEU A 152 -1.69 20.12 -0.18
CA LEU A 152 -2.95 20.15 -0.94
C LEU A 152 -4.07 19.28 -0.34
N PHE A 153 -3.75 18.44 0.65
CA PHE A 153 -4.68 17.53 1.32
C PHE A 153 -5.03 17.95 2.76
N ALA A 154 -4.55 19.12 3.22
CA ALA A 154 -5.03 19.71 4.45
C ALA A 154 -6.50 20.11 4.25
N ARG A 155 -7.43 19.45 4.97
CA ARG A 155 -8.80 19.95 5.09
C ARG A 155 -8.76 21.42 5.50
N PRO A 156 -9.60 22.29 4.93
CA PRO A 156 -9.89 23.54 5.59
C PRO A 156 -10.38 23.19 7.00
N ALA A 157 -9.79 23.84 8.01
CA ALA A 157 -10.22 23.69 9.39
C ALA A 157 -11.73 23.91 9.42
N ASP A 158 -12.49 22.94 9.96
CA ASP A 158 -13.90 23.12 10.24
C ASP A 158 -14.00 24.37 11.13
N SER A 159 -14.42 25.47 10.51
CA SER A 159 -14.81 26.67 11.23
C SER A 159 -16.11 26.34 11.96
N GLY A 160 -15.95 26.16 13.30
CA GLY A 160 -16.93 25.80 14.30
C GLY A 160 -18.19 26.62 14.35
#